data_810dd4543df044a72e201ce985d69c18
#
_entry.id   810dd4543df044a72e201ce985d69c18
#
_cell.length_a   1.000
_cell.length_b   1.000
_cell.length_c   1.000
_cell.angle_alpha   90.00
_cell.angle_beta   90.00
_cell.angle_gamma   90.00
#
_symmetry.space_group_name_H-M   'P 1'
#
loop_
_entity.id
_entity.type
_entity.pdbx_description
1 polymer ?
#
loop_
_entity_poly.entity_id
_entity_poly.type
_entity_poly.pdbx_seq_one_letter_code
_entity_poly.pdbx_strand_id
1 'polypeptide(L)'
;MSMIQVENLTFAYPGSSHNVFENCSFQIDTNWKLGFVGRNGRGKTTLLQLLRQKYEYSGKIISSVQFDYFPYVVSDKSRLVIEVLEEIAPNAQEWEFLRECSRLDVDGEVLWRPLETLSEGEQTKVLLAAFFLNEEHFQLIDEPTNHLDANARKLVSDYLRTKKGFILVSHDRLFLDGCVDHILSLNRATIEVQSGNFSAWMINFERQQSFERAEKERLKKEISHLQRAAQRTSAWSDRTEAAKYGNGPVDRGYIGHKAAKMQRRSKSIENRRA
;
A
#
# COMPACT_ATOMS: atom_id res chain seq x y z
N MET A 1 7.67 -24.09 4.29
CA MET A 1 7.36 -22.72 3.88
C MET A 1 6.34 -22.21 4.88
N SER A 2 6.66 -21.16 5.59
CA SER A 2 5.73 -20.54 6.54
C SER A 2 4.99 -19.41 5.82
N MET A 3 3.70 -19.27 6.10
CA MET A 3 2.86 -18.23 5.48
C MET A 3 2.25 -17.36 6.56
N ILE A 4 2.16 -16.08 6.27
CA ILE A 4 1.37 -15.11 7.02
C ILE A 4 0.10 -14.88 6.22
N GLN A 5 -1.05 -15.21 6.82
CA GLN A 5 -2.36 -15.09 6.19
C GLN A 5 -3.20 -14.08 6.95
N VAL A 6 -3.73 -13.13 6.24
CA VAL A 6 -4.65 -12.10 6.77
C VAL A 6 -6.00 -12.28 6.09
N GLU A 7 -7.06 -12.44 6.90
CA GLU A 7 -8.43 -12.67 6.43
C GLU A 7 -9.38 -11.63 6.99
N ASN A 8 -10.10 -10.96 6.09
CA ASN A 8 -11.17 -10.01 6.40
C ASN A 8 -10.78 -8.95 7.44
N LEU A 9 -9.53 -8.49 7.39
CA LEU A 9 -9.00 -7.49 8.31
C LEU A 9 -9.76 -6.18 8.16
N THR A 10 -10.40 -5.76 9.24
CA THR A 10 -11.05 -4.45 9.35
C THR A 10 -10.56 -3.74 10.60
N PHE A 11 -10.14 -2.49 10.44
CA PHE A 11 -9.60 -1.69 11.54
C PHE A 11 -9.94 -0.22 11.39
N ALA A 12 -10.34 0.38 12.51
CA ALA A 12 -10.46 1.83 12.69
C ALA A 12 -9.81 2.24 14.02
N TYR A 13 -9.19 3.40 14.09
CA TYR A 13 -8.71 3.93 15.36
C TYR A 13 -9.88 4.28 16.29
N PRO A 14 -9.73 4.11 17.61
CA PRO A 14 -10.74 4.52 18.59
C PRO A 14 -11.16 5.98 18.38
N GLY A 15 -12.46 6.22 18.26
CA GLY A 15 -13.02 7.56 18.01
C GLY A 15 -13.01 8.02 16.54
N SER A 16 -12.50 7.23 15.61
CA SER A 16 -12.58 7.51 14.18
C SER A 16 -13.85 6.93 13.55
N SER A 17 -14.52 7.72 12.71
CA SER A 17 -15.65 7.26 11.90
C SER A 17 -15.23 6.57 10.59
N HIS A 18 -13.94 6.55 10.29
CA HIS A 18 -13.42 5.99 9.04
C HIS A 18 -12.53 4.79 9.30
N ASN A 19 -12.78 3.70 8.57
CA ASN A 19 -11.92 2.53 8.58
C ASN A 19 -10.59 2.84 7.87
N VAL A 20 -9.49 2.43 8.49
CA VAL A 20 -8.15 2.43 7.86
C VAL A 20 -8.03 1.23 6.92
N PHE A 21 -8.55 0.07 7.38
CA PHE A 21 -8.68 -1.15 6.57
C PHE A 21 -10.13 -1.62 6.62
N GLU A 22 -10.61 -2.15 5.50
CA GLU A 22 -11.97 -2.65 5.37
C GLU A 22 -11.94 -3.95 4.58
N ASN A 23 -12.22 -5.06 5.29
CA ASN A 23 -12.32 -6.41 4.73
C ASN A 23 -11.10 -6.81 3.86
N CYS A 24 -9.89 -6.44 4.30
CA CYS A 24 -8.66 -6.73 3.59
C CYS A 24 -8.25 -8.19 3.81
N SER A 25 -7.91 -8.89 2.72
CA SER A 25 -7.39 -10.25 2.77
C SER A 25 -6.18 -10.37 1.84
N PHE A 26 -5.10 -10.95 2.35
CA PHE A 26 -3.88 -11.20 1.57
C PHE A 26 -3.03 -12.29 2.24
N GLN A 27 -2.05 -12.79 1.49
CA GLN A 27 -1.11 -13.80 1.97
C GLN A 27 0.32 -13.40 1.63
N ILE A 28 1.26 -13.72 2.52
CA ILE A 28 2.69 -13.43 2.41
C ILE A 28 3.46 -14.71 2.73
N ASP A 29 4.41 -15.09 1.86
CA ASP A 29 5.41 -16.09 2.20
C ASP A 29 6.51 -15.44 3.04
N THR A 30 6.92 -16.10 4.12
CA THR A 30 7.95 -15.58 5.02
C THR A 30 9.35 -15.51 4.40
N ASN A 31 9.56 -16.04 3.20
CA ASN A 31 10.81 -15.87 2.45
C ASN A 31 10.82 -14.64 1.53
N TRP A 32 9.67 -14.01 1.28
CA TRP A 32 9.59 -12.86 0.39
C TRP A 32 10.14 -11.59 1.05
N LYS A 33 10.87 -10.82 0.26
CA LYS A 33 11.38 -9.51 0.62
C LYS A 33 10.40 -8.46 0.07
N LEU A 34 9.47 -8.04 0.93
CA LEU A 34 8.36 -7.20 0.51
C LEU A 34 8.67 -5.73 0.70
N GLY A 35 8.56 -4.95 -0.37
CA GLY A 35 8.47 -3.50 -0.29
C GLY A 35 7.03 -3.08 -0.05
N PHE A 36 6.74 -2.48 1.11
CA PHE A 36 5.39 -2.02 1.42
C PHE A 36 5.18 -0.58 0.96
N VAL A 37 4.40 -0.41 -0.08
CA VAL A 37 4.19 0.86 -0.76
C VAL A 37 2.76 1.36 -0.64
N GLY A 38 2.58 2.67 -0.64
CA GLY A 38 1.28 3.31 -0.53
C GLY A 38 1.42 4.79 -0.17
N ARG A 39 0.38 5.57 -0.36
CA ARG A 39 0.38 7.01 -0.01
C ARG A 39 0.58 7.20 1.49
N ASN A 40 1.20 8.33 1.87
CA ASN A 40 1.38 8.69 3.28
C ASN A 40 0.03 8.84 3.98
N GLY A 41 -0.01 8.45 5.27
CA GLY A 41 -1.23 8.48 6.08
C GLY A 41 -2.27 7.41 5.74
N ARG A 42 -1.96 6.43 4.87
CA ARG A 42 -2.89 5.36 4.48
C ARG A 42 -2.87 4.14 5.39
N GLY A 43 -2.00 4.10 6.39
CA GLY A 43 -1.99 3.00 7.36
C GLY A 43 -0.84 2.00 7.18
N LYS A 44 0.27 2.35 6.48
CA LYS A 44 1.43 1.45 6.38
C LYS A 44 1.94 1.01 7.75
N THR A 45 2.34 1.96 8.58
CA THR A 45 2.77 1.70 9.96
C THR A 45 1.67 1.02 10.78
N THR A 46 0.41 1.39 10.55
CA THR A 46 -0.75 0.77 11.23
C THR A 46 -0.83 -0.73 10.92
N LEU A 47 -0.64 -1.15 9.66
CA LEU A 47 -0.63 -2.56 9.30
C LEU A 47 0.50 -3.31 10.02
N LEU A 48 1.72 -2.73 10.05
CA LEU A 48 2.85 -3.33 10.76
C LEU A 48 2.53 -3.50 12.26
N GLN A 49 1.84 -2.55 12.88
CA GLN A 49 1.43 -2.67 14.29
C GLN A 49 0.30 -3.69 14.49
N LEU A 50 -0.61 -3.84 13.52
CA LEU A 50 -1.66 -4.87 13.56
C LEU A 50 -1.07 -6.28 13.42
N LEU A 51 -0.07 -6.49 12.56
CA LEU A 51 0.65 -7.75 12.48
C LEU A 51 1.30 -8.13 13.82
N ARG A 52 1.78 -7.14 14.58
CA ARG A 52 2.31 -7.28 15.94
C ARG A 52 1.23 -7.40 17.03
N GLN A 53 -0.05 -7.39 16.66
CA GLN A 53 -1.17 -7.45 17.61
C GLN A 53 -1.19 -6.30 18.64
N LYS A 54 -0.70 -5.10 18.26
CA LYS A 54 -0.69 -3.92 19.13
C LYS A 54 -2.05 -3.24 19.26
N TYR A 55 -2.96 -3.52 18.34
CA TYR A 55 -4.32 -2.98 18.32
C TYR A 55 -5.34 -4.11 18.18
N GLU A 56 -6.53 -3.92 18.75
CA GLU A 56 -7.67 -4.79 18.49
C GLU A 56 -8.21 -4.56 17.08
N TYR A 57 -8.56 -5.62 16.37
CA TYR A 57 -9.07 -5.59 15.01
C TYR A 57 -10.14 -6.67 14.79
N SER A 58 -10.95 -6.53 13.76
CA SER A 58 -11.85 -7.56 13.28
C SER A 58 -11.20 -8.34 12.13
N GLY A 59 -11.49 -9.63 12.04
CA GLY A 59 -10.86 -10.55 11.09
C GLY A 59 -9.85 -11.48 11.77
N LYS A 60 -8.93 -12.05 10.98
CA LYS A 60 -7.91 -12.98 11.47
C LYS A 60 -6.55 -12.71 10.86
N ILE A 61 -5.52 -12.78 11.68
CA ILE A 61 -4.11 -12.82 11.27
C ILE A 61 -3.55 -14.16 11.77
N ILE A 62 -3.19 -15.02 10.83
CA ILE A 62 -2.64 -16.36 11.09
C ILE A 62 -1.18 -16.33 10.70
N SER A 63 -0.30 -16.54 11.66
CA SER A 63 1.15 -16.57 11.45
C SER A 63 1.79 -17.62 12.35
N SER A 64 2.76 -18.33 11.80
CA SER A 64 3.62 -19.27 12.55
C SER A 64 4.93 -18.63 13.02
N VAL A 65 5.17 -17.37 12.68
CA VAL A 65 6.38 -16.62 13.05
C VAL A 65 6.04 -15.45 13.96
N GLN A 66 6.99 -15.07 14.79
CA GLN A 66 6.92 -13.84 15.58
C GLN A 66 7.37 -12.66 14.74
N PHE A 67 6.93 -11.46 15.11
CA PHE A 67 7.24 -10.24 14.38
C PHE A 67 8.14 -9.32 15.21
N ASP A 68 9.29 -8.99 14.65
CA ASP A 68 10.13 -7.91 15.15
C ASP A 68 9.85 -6.61 14.38
N TYR A 69 10.02 -5.48 15.05
CA TYR A 69 9.72 -4.17 14.45
C TYR A 69 10.91 -3.23 14.63
N PHE A 70 11.35 -2.69 13.50
CA PHE A 70 12.36 -1.65 13.43
C PHE A 70 11.68 -0.33 12.99
N PRO A 71 12.01 0.83 13.61
CA PRO A 71 13.13 1.07 14.51
C PRO A 71 12.90 0.53 15.95
N TYR A 72 13.94 -0.06 16.50
CA TYR A 72 13.95 -0.47 17.90
C TYR A 72 14.20 0.76 18.78
N VAL A 73 13.33 0.96 19.77
CA VAL A 73 13.45 2.08 20.71
C VAL A 73 14.30 1.65 21.88
N VAL A 74 15.52 2.17 21.93
CA VAL A 74 16.43 1.95 23.06
C VAL A 74 16.10 2.97 24.16
N SER A 75 15.71 2.49 25.33
CA SER A 75 15.30 3.34 26.47
C SER A 75 16.49 4.05 27.13
N ASP A 76 17.62 3.39 27.17
CA ASP A 76 18.88 3.92 27.75
C ASP A 76 20.03 3.77 26.75
N LYS A 77 20.40 4.86 26.13
CA LYS A 77 21.50 4.93 25.15
C LYS A 77 22.89 5.03 25.77
N SER A 78 23.00 5.17 27.10
CA SER A 78 24.30 5.16 27.80
C SER A 78 24.88 3.77 27.95
N ARG A 79 24.08 2.73 27.71
CA ARG A 79 24.50 1.32 27.72
C ARG A 79 25.45 1.01 26.56
N LEU A 80 26.30 0.00 26.77
CA LEU A 80 27.17 -0.49 25.71
C LEU A 80 26.34 -1.05 24.55
N VAL A 81 26.84 -0.87 23.34
CA VAL A 81 26.15 -1.36 22.12
C VAL A 81 25.90 -2.87 22.24
N ILE A 82 26.90 -3.66 22.66
CA ILE A 82 26.77 -5.12 22.81
C ILE A 82 25.59 -5.50 23.71
N GLU A 83 25.40 -4.82 24.84
CA GLU A 83 24.30 -5.11 25.79
C GLU A 83 22.92 -4.85 25.14
N VAL A 84 22.83 -3.79 24.31
CA VAL A 84 21.60 -3.48 23.57
C VAL A 84 21.34 -4.53 22.48
N LEU A 85 22.39 -4.99 21.79
CA LEU A 85 22.26 -6.01 20.74
C LEU A 85 21.88 -7.39 21.31
N GLU A 86 22.43 -7.76 22.47
CA GLU A 86 22.07 -9.00 23.20
C GLU A 86 20.61 -8.95 23.67
N GLU A 87 20.06 -7.79 24.02
CA GLU A 87 18.64 -7.65 24.35
C GLU A 87 17.74 -7.90 23.11
N ILE A 88 18.19 -7.45 21.94
CA ILE A 88 17.46 -7.65 20.67
C ILE A 88 17.56 -9.10 20.19
N ALA A 89 18.75 -9.70 20.27
CA ALA A 89 19.04 -11.04 19.79
C ALA A 89 19.75 -11.87 20.88
N PRO A 90 19.02 -12.33 21.91
CA PRO A 90 19.61 -12.96 23.11
C PRO A 90 20.30 -14.31 22.85
N ASN A 91 19.99 -14.95 21.73
CA ASN A 91 20.61 -16.25 21.36
C ASN A 91 21.85 -16.07 20.47
N ALA A 92 22.14 -14.86 20.01
CA ALA A 92 23.29 -14.58 19.15
C ALA A 92 24.60 -14.53 19.94
N GLN A 93 25.67 -14.95 19.30
CA GLN A 93 27.02 -14.90 19.87
C GLN A 93 27.72 -13.60 19.46
N GLU A 94 28.69 -13.14 20.25
CA GLU A 94 29.47 -11.92 19.98
C GLU A 94 30.05 -11.88 18.55
N TRP A 95 30.62 -13.00 18.09
CA TRP A 95 31.20 -13.08 16.75
C TRP A 95 30.15 -12.90 15.62
N GLU A 96 28.87 -13.19 15.88
CA GLU A 96 27.78 -12.98 14.92
C GLU A 96 27.46 -11.51 14.80
N PHE A 97 27.43 -10.78 15.92
CA PHE A 97 27.31 -9.32 15.91
C PHE A 97 28.47 -8.67 15.15
N LEU A 98 29.72 -9.08 15.42
CA LEU A 98 30.89 -8.61 14.70
C LEU A 98 30.80 -8.87 13.21
N ARG A 99 30.38 -10.06 12.81
CA ARG A 99 30.18 -10.43 11.42
C ARG A 99 29.14 -9.56 10.71
N GLU A 100 27.98 -9.35 11.33
CA GLU A 100 26.91 -8.54 10.73
C GLU A 100 27.29 -7.05 10.70
N CYS A 101 27.94 -6.52 11.74
CA CYS A 101 28.48 -5.17 11.76
C CYS A 101 29.51 -4.94 10.64
N SER A 102 30.43 -5.89 10.45
CA SER A 102 31.41 -5.83 9.35
C SER A 102 30.75 -5.79 7.97
N ARG A 103 29.64 -6.52 7.76
CA ARG A 103 28.85 -6.46 6.51
C ARG A 103 28.19 -5.10 6.27
N LEU A 104 27.95 -4.34 7.33
CA LEU A 104 27.39 -2.99 7.30
C LEU A 104 28.46 -1.89 7.37
N ASP A 105 29.74 -2.26 7.17
CA ASP A 105 30.87 -1.32 7.26
C ASP A 105 30.85 -0.54 8.58
N VAL A 106 30.72 -1.29 9.67
CA VAL A 106 30.81 -0.78 11.04
C VAL A 106 31.95 -1.50 11.75
N ASP A 107 32.86 -0.72 12.35
CA ASP A 107 33.98 -1.27 13.12
C ASP A 107 33.50 -2.07 14.32
N GLY A 108 34.06 -3.23 14.57
CA GLY A 108 33.74 -4.06 15.73
C GLY A 108 34.02 -3.41 17.07
N GLU A 109 34.95 -2.45 17.14
CA GLU A 109 35.24 -1.72 18.39
C GLU A 109 34.04 -0.91 18.91
N VAL A 110 33.06 -0.58 18.05
CA VAL A 110 31.84 0.13 18.45
C VAL A 110 30.98 -0.67 19.42
N LEU A 111 31.09 -2.00 19.44
CA LEU A 111 30.32 -2.86 20.34
C LEU A 111 30.60 -2.56 21.83
N TRP A 112 31.78 -2.07 22.11
CA TRP A 112 32.25 -1.78 23.47
C TRP A 112 32.14 -0.27 23.84
N ARG A 113 31.39 0.46 23.04
CA ARG A 113 31.15 1.89 23.30
C ARG A 113 29.67 2.10 23.68
N PRO A 114 29.35 3.15 24.46
CA PRO A 114 27.95 3.54 24.67
C PRO A 114 27.25 3.88 23.35
N LEU A 115 26.00 3.45 23.20
CA LEU A 115 25.23 3.64 21.97
C LEU A 115 25.09 5.12 21.59
N GLU A 116 24.99 6.02 22.58
CA GLU A 116 24.88 7.46 22.35
C GLU A 116 26.13 8.10 21.70
N THR A 117 27.27 7.41 21.74
CA THR A 117 28.51 7.89 21.12
C THR A 117 28.59 7.61 19.63
N LEU A 118 27.68 6.78 19.11
CA LEU A 118 27.58 6.46 17.70
C LEU A 118 26.74 7.50 16.97
N SER A 119 27.10 7.78 15.71
CA SER A 119 26.22 8.53 14.83
C SER A 119 24.88 7.83 14.63
N GLU A 120 23.83 8.56 14.31
CA GLU A 120 22.49 7.97 14.07
C GLU A 120 22.51 6.92 12.95
N GLY A 121 23.37 7.11 11.95
CA GLY A 121 23.58 6.14 10.88
C GLY A 121 24.23 4.85 11.38
N GLU A 122 25.25 4.93 12.25
CA GLU A 122 25.89 3.77 12.89
C GLU A 122 24.90 3.08 13.84
N GLN A 123 24.15 3.83 14.67
CA GLN A 123 23.09 3.26 15.51
C GLN A 123 22.09 2.45 14.67
N THR A 124 21.63 3.00 13.54
CA THR A 124 20.73 2.31 12.63
C THR A 124 21.33 1.01 12.11
N LYS A 125 22.61 1.03 11.71
CA LYS A 125 23.31 -0.13 11.16
C LYS A 125 23.48 -1.24 12.21
N VAL A 126 23.96 -0.92 13.42
CA VAL A 126 24.19 -1.93 14.48
C VAL A 126 22.86 -2.54 14.97
N LEU A 127 21.83 -1.73 15.14
CA LEU A 127 20.50 -2.23 15.52
C LEU A 127 19.92 -3.13 14.43
N LEU A 128 20.07 -2.76 13.15
CA LEU A 128 19.61 -3.57 12.04
C LEU A 128 20.39 -4.90 11.94
N ALA A 129 21.69 -4.90 12.24
CA ALA A 129 22.50 -6.11 12.30
C ALA A 129 21.96 -7.12 13.32
N ALA A 130 21.63 -6.66 14.54
CA ALA A 130 21.06 -7.51 15.57
C ALA A 130 19.67 -8.06 15.20
N PHE A 131 18.84 -7.24 14.57
CA PHE A 131 17.51 -7.65 14.13
C PHE A 131 17.52 -8.90 13.25
N PHE A 132 18.48 -9.02 12.34
CA PHE A 132 18.58 -10.17 11.44
C PHE A 132 19.31 -11.38 12.03
N LEU A 133 19.69 -11.34 13.28
CA LEU A 133 20.19 -12.51 14.02
C LEU A 133 19.06 -13.31 14.69
N ASN A 134 17.86 -12.75 14.79
CA ASN A 134 16.65 -13.48 15.21
C ASN A 134 16.06 -14.25 14.02
N GLU A 135 16.64 -15.42 13.70
CA GLU A 135 16.26 -16.20 12.50
C GLU A 135 14.81 -16.74 12.52
N GLU A 136 14.20 -16.88 13.70
CA GLU A 136 12.83 -17.38 13.86
C GLU A 136 11.76 -16.28 13.74
N HIS A 137 12.19 -15.00 13.69
CA HIS A 137 11.30 -13.84 13.62
C HIS A 137 11.23 -13.30 12.20
N PHE A 138 10.06 -12.75 11.84
CA PHE A 138 9.86 -12.06 10.58
C PHE A 138 9.97 -10.55 10.79
N GLN A 139 10.86 -9.92 10.04
CA GLN A 139 11.27 -8.55 10.27
C GLN A 139 10.31 -7.53 9.63
N LEU A 140 9.81 -6.60 10.42
CA LEU A 140 9.01 -5.46 9.98
C LEU A 140 9.86 -4.19 10.10
N ILE A 141 10.27 -3.61 8.97
CA ILE A 141 11.23 -2.51 8.92
C ILE A 141 10.49 -1.25 8.40
N ASP A 142 10.40 -0.24 9.25
CA ASP A 142 9.70 1.02 8.92
C ASP A 142 10.70 2.17 8.82
N GLU A 143 10.92 2.69 7.61
CA GLU A 143 11.76 3.83 7.26
C GLU A 143 13.21 3.78 7.81
N PRO A 144 14.02 2.73 7.53
CA PRO A 144 15.37 2.61 8.07
C PRO A 144 16.35 3.63 7.43
N THR A 145 15.94 4.34 6.39
CA THR A 145 16.78 5.23 5.59
C THR A 145 16.87 6.66 6.11
N ASN A 146 16.10 7.03 7.15
CA ASN A 146 15.95 8.41 7.59
C ASN A 146 17.27 9.08 8.06
N HIS A 147 18.20 8.31 8.62
CA HIS A 147 19.47 8.79 9.15
C HIS A 147 20.69 8.31 8.36
N LEU A 148 20.47 7.77 7.16
CA LEU A 148 21.51 7.23 6.30
C LEU A 148 21.83 8.18 5.16
N ASP A 149 23.11 8.38 4.89
CA ASP A 149 23.59 9.02 3.67
C ASP A 149 23.44 8.11 2.45
N ALA A 150 23.72 8.59 1.25
CA ALA A 150 23.55 7.85 0.02
C ALA A 150 24.39 6.55 -0.04
N ASN A 151 25.62 6.57 0.50
CA ASN A 151 26.49 5.41 0.52
C ASN A 151 26.00 4.37 1.53
N ALA A 152 25.62 4.80 2.72
CA ALA A 152 25.05 3.92 3.75
C ALA A 152 23.73 3.30 3.29
N ARG A 153 22.86 4.03 2.59
CA ARG A 153 21.62 3.47 1.99
C ARG A 153 21.93 2.35 1.01
N LYS A 154 22.90 2.57 0.13
CA LYS A 154 23.32 1.52 -0.83
C LYS A 154 23.83 0.29 -0.10
N LEU A 155 24.72 0.47 0.88
CA LEU A 155 25.27 -0.61 1.69
C LEU A 155 24.18 -1.40 2.42
N VAL A 156 23.24 -0.71 3.09
CA VAL A 156 22.12 -1.35 3.77
C VAL A 156 21.18 -2.05 2.78
N SER A 157 20.95 -1.50 1.59
CA SER A 157 20.17 -2.16 0.54
C SER A 157 20.83 -3.46 0.09
N ASP A 158 22.16 -3.44 -0.18
CA ASP A 158 22.94 -4.61 -0.54
C ASP A 158 22.95 -5.66 0.60
N TYR A 159 23.03 -5.23 1.84
CA TYR A 159 22.91 -6.08 3.01
C TYR A 159 21.53 -6.77 3.10
N LEU A 160 20.43 -6.00 3.01
CA LEU A 160 19.07 -6.52 3.03
C LEU A 160 18.81 -7.52 1.91
N ARG A 161 19.41 -7.31 0.74
CA ARG A 161 19.31 -8.24 -0.38
C ARG A 161 19.85 -9.63 -0.05
N THR A 162 20.80 -9.76 0.88
CA THR A 162 21.35 -11.06 1.33
C THR A 162 20.49 -11.75 2.37
N LYS A 163 19.54 -11.04 2.99
CA LYS A 163 18.70 -11.56 4.07
C LYS A 163 17.49 -12.33 3.53
N LYS A 164 16.87 -13.11 4.40
CA LYS A 164 15.59 -13.78 4.14
C LYS A 164 14.43 -12.79 4.34
N GLY A 165 13.21 -13.25 4.20
CA GLY A 165 12.02 -12.45 4.14
C GLY A 165 11.82 -11.37 5.21
N PHE A 166 11.26 -10.27 4.76
CA PHE A 166 10.91 -9.11 5.60
C PHE A 166 9.84 -8.24 4.91
N ILE A 167 9.21 -7.36 5.67
CA ILE A 167 8.44 -6.23 5.13
C ILE A 167 9.24 -4.95 5.36
N LEU A 168 9.46 -4.19 4.30
CA LEU A 168 10.20 -2.93 4.31
C LEU A 168 9.31 -1.78 3.84
N VAL A 169 9.08 -0.81 4.69
CA VAL A 169 8.50 0.49 4.33
C VAL A 169 9.65 1.46 4.08
N SER A 170 9.68 2.07 2.92
CA SER A 170 10.61 3.16 2.62
C SER A 170 10.03 4.08 1.53
N HIS A 171 10.42 5.36 1.60
CA HIS A 171 10.15 6.35 0.56
C HIS A 171 11.25 6.41 -0.50
N ASP A 172 12.38 5.79 -0.25
CA ASP A 172 13.49 5.72 -1.19
C ASP A 172 13.29 4.59 -2.21
N ARG A 173 13.00 4.98 -3.45
CA ARG A 173 12.70 4.05 -4.55
C ARG A 173 13.91 3.20 -4.94
N LEU A 174 15.10 3.81 -4.96
CA LEU A 174 16.33 3.11 -5.30
C LEU A 174 16.69 2.09 -4.23
N PHE A 175 16.46 2.45 -2.98
CA PHE A 175 16.65 1.55 -1.84
C PHE A 175 15.74 0.32 -1.94
N LEU A 176 14.43 0.51 -2.18
CA LEU A 176 13.48 -0.58 -2.36
C LEU A 176 13.87 -1.46 -3.56
N ASP A 177 14.20 -0.84 -4.69
CA ASP A 177 14.52 -1.56 -5.93
C ASP A 177 15.74 -2.47 -5.80
N GLY A 178 16.68 -2.09 -4.92
CA GLY A 178 17.91 -2.85 -4.66
C GLY A 178 17.73 -4.08 -3.76
N CYS A 179 16.68 -4.15 -2.93
CA CYS A 179 16.60 -5.19 -1.89
C CYS A 179 15.29 -5.98 -1.85
N VAL A 180 14.22 -5.58 -2.56
CA VAL A 180 12.92 -6.28 -2.53
C VAL A 180 12.68 -7.10 -3.80
N ASP A 181 11.93 -8.20 -3.66
CA ASP A 181 11.53 -9.09 -4.74
C ASP A 181 10.00 -9.19 -4.92
N HIS A 182 9.24 -8.63 -3.98
CA HIS A 182 7.79 -8.51 -4.02
C HIS A 182 7.36 -7.14 -3.53
N ILE A 183 6.21 -6.66 -4.02
CA ILE A 183 5.62 -5.40 -3.58
C ILE A 183 4.27 -5.69 -2.93
N LEU A 184 4.11 -5.22 -1.70
CA LEU A 184 2.85 -5.12 -0.99
C LEU A 184 2.30 -3.71 -1.21
N SER A 185 1.27 -3.55 -2.01
CA SER A 185 0.70 -2.24 -2.33
C SER A 185 -0.59 -1.98 -1.57
N LEU A 186 -0.63 -0.86 -0.85
CA LEU A 186 -1.83 -0.38 -0.17
C LEU A 186 -2.56 0.63 -1.04
N ASN A 187 -3.63 0.19 -1.67
CA ASN A 187 -4.61 1.00 -2.36
C ASN A 187 -5.67 1.52 -1.36
N ARG A 188 -6.71 2.22 -1.81
CA ARG A 188 -7.67 2.92 -0.92
C ARG A 188 -8.16 2.08 0.28
N ALA A 189 -8.47 0.81 0.08
CA ALA A 189 -8.93 -0.11 1.12
C ALA A 189 -8.47 -1.56 0.86
N THR A 190 -7.75 -1.81 -0.23
CA THR A 190 -7.29 -3.13 -0.64
C THR A 190 -5.77 -3.22 -0.55
N ILE A 191 -5.29 -4.40 -0.18
CA ILE A 191 -3.87 -4.74 -0.15
C ILE A 191 -3.64 -5.79 -1.23
N GLU A 192 -2.67 -5.53 -2.10
CA GLU A 192 -2.30 -6.42 -3.18
C GLU A 192 -0.82 -6.77 -3.09
N VAL A 193 -0.49 -8.04 -3.34
CA VAL A 193 0.88 -8.53 -3.40
C VAL A 193 1.23 -8.83 -4.84
N GLN A 194 2.32 -8.26 -5.33
CA GLN A 194 2.82 -8.49 -6.68
C GLN A 194 4.29 -8.90 -6.65
N SER A 195 4.66 -9.88 -7.46
CA SER A 195 6.04 -10.29 -7.65
C SER A 195 6.79 -9.26 -8.50
N GLY A 196 8.04 -9.03 -8.19
CA GLY A 196 8.94 -8.09 -8.84
C GLY A 196 9.43 -6.98 -7.92
N ASN A 197 10.43 -6.24 -8.40
CA ASN A 197 10.98 -5.09 -7.70
C ASN A 197 10.07 -3.83 -7.84
N PHE A 198 10.45 -2.74 -7.17
CA PHE A 198 9.67 -1.51 -7.16
C PHE A 198 9.49 -0.92 -8.57
N SER A 199 10.54 -0.93 -9.40
CA SER A 199 10.47 -0.40 -10.77
C SER A 199 9.51 -1.18 -11.66
N ALA A 200 9.52 -2.51 -11.59
CA ALA A 200 8.59 -3.36 -12.33
C ALA A 200 7.13 -3.11 -11.90
N TRP A 201 6.90 -3.03 -10.59
CA TRP A 201 5.59 -2.69 -10.04
C TRP A 201 5.12 -1.29 -10.50
N MET A 202 5.99 -0.28 -10.45
CA MET A 202 5.65 1.08 -10.84
C MET A 202 5.19 1.17 -12.30
N ILE A 203 5.89 0.48 -13.22
CA ILE A 203 5.51 0.42 -14.63
C ILE A 203 4.10 -0.17 -14.80
N ASN A 204 3.81 -1.27 -14.10
CA ASN A 204 2.49 -1.91 -14.15
C ASN A 204 1.40 -1.00 -13.56
N PHE A 205 1.69 -0.35 -12.44
CA PHE A 205 0.78 0.59 -11.79
C PHE A 205 0.46 1.81 -12.66
N GLU A 206 1.45 2.40 -13.32
CA GLU A 206 1.26 3.50 -14.25
C GLU A 206 0.42 3.10 -15.47
N ARG A 207 0.66 1.91 -16.03
CA ARG A 207 -0.16 1.35 -17.11
C ARG A 207 -1.61 1.15 -16.68
N GLN A 208 -1.84 0.57 -15.53
CA GLN A 208 -3.18 0.37 -14.99
C GLN A 208 -3.89 1.71 -14.76
N GLN A 209 -3.22 2.69 -14.13
CA GLN A 209 -3.78 4.02 -13.94
C GLN A 209 -4.11 4.75 -15.25
N SER A 210 -3.25 4.61 -16.26
CA SER A 210 -3.49 5.21 -17.58
C SER A 210 -4.72 4.60 -18.24
N PHE A 211 -4.86 3.27 -18.16
CA PHE A 211 -6.04 2.55 -18.67
C PHE A 211 -7.32 2.98 -17.96
N GLU A 212 -7.32 3.00 -16.63
CA GLU A 212 -8.49 3.44 -15.83
C GLU A 212 -8.90 4.90 -16.14
N ARG A 213 -7.92 5.78 -16.34
CA ARG A 213 -8.19 7.17 -16.74
C ARG A 213 -8.82 7.27 -18.13
N ALA A 214 -8.27 6.51 -19.10
CA ALA A 214 -8.81 6.47 -20.45
C ALA A 214 -10.24 5.92 -20.47
N GLU A 215 -10.51 4.86 -19.69
CA GLU A 215 -11.84 4.28 -19.56
C GLU A 215 -12.83 5.26 -18.91
N LYS A 216 -12.44 5.92 -17.83
CA LYS A 216 -13.26 6.99 -17.20
C LYS A 216 -13.59 8.14 -18.17
N GLU A 217 -12.62 8.55 -18.97
CA GLU A 217 -12.86 9.59 -19.97
C GLU A 217 -13.80 9.12 -21.08
N ARG A 218 -13.65 7.87 -21.53
CA ARG A 218 -14.56 7.26 -22.49
C ARG A 218 -15.98 7.21 -21.95
N LEU A 219 -16.17 6.70 -20.73
CA LEU A 219 -17.48 6.63 -20.07
C LEU A 219 -18.10 8.03 -19.89
N LYS A 220 -17.31 9.04 -19.49
CA LYS A 220 -17.78 10.43 -19.39
C LYS A 220 -18.27 10.98 -20.74
N LYS A 221 -17.54 10.71 -21.83
CA LYS A 221 -17.95 11.12 -23.18
C LYS A 221 -19.23 10.43 -23.61
N GLU A 222 -19.37 9.13 -23.33
CA GLU A 222 -20.56 8.35 -23.62
C GLU A 222 -21.79 8.86 -22.85
N ILE A 223 -21.65 9.10 -21.53
CA ILE A 223 -22.70 9.70 -20.70
C ILE A 223 -23.11 11.05 -21.27
N SER A 224 -22.14 11.92 -21.61
CA SER A 224 -22.44 13.24 -22.21
C SER A 224 -23.18 13.14 -23.55
N HIS A 225 -22.79 12.17 -24.40
CA HIS A 225 -23.47 11.91 -25.67
C HIS A 225 -24.91 11.45 -25.46
N LEU A 226 -25.13 10.49 -24.54
CA LEU A 226 -26.46 10.01 -24.18
C LEU A 226 -27.34 11.11 -23.60
N GLN A 227 -26.79 11.98 -22.74
CA GLN A 227 -27.52 13.15 -22.21
C GLN A 227 -27.97 14.10 -23.32
N ARG A 228 -27.08 14.44 -24.25
CA ARG A 228 -27.43 15.33 -25.40
C ARG A 228 -28.47 14.66 -26.31
N ALA A 229 -28.37 13.35 -26.52
CA ALA A 229 -29.37 12.60 -27.31
C ALA A 229 -30.75 12.60 -26.62
N ALA A 230 -30.80 12.36 -25.30
CA ALA A 230 -32.03 12.41 -24.52
C ALA A 230 -32.67 13.83 -24.55
N GLN A 231 -31.88 14.88 -24.31
CA GLN A 231 -32.35 16.26 -24.37
C GLN A 231 -32.90 16.62 -25.77
N ARG A 232 -32.23 16.23 -26.87
CA ARG A 232 -32.71 16.46 -28.23
C ARG A 232 -34.03 15.74 -28.49
N THR A 233 -34.15 14.51 -28.02
CA THR A 233 -35.37 13.68 -28.20
C THR A 233 -36.54 14.26 -27.39
N SER A 234 -36.29 14.72 -26.15
CA SER A 234 -37.29 15.41 -25.32
C SER A 234 -37.75 16.70 -25.95
N ALA A 235 -36.79 17.59 -26.29
CA ALA A 235 -37.14 18.86 -26.96
C ALA A 235 -37.91 18.70 -28.27
N TRP A 236 -37.63 17.63 -29.02
CA TRP A 236 -38.39 17.31 -30.23
C TRP A 236 -39.79 16.76 -29.93
N SER A 237 -39.95 15.93 -28.85
CA SER A 237 -41.25 15.53 -28.34
C SER A 237 -42.12 16.72 -27.96
N ASP A 238 -41.57 17.65 -27.19
CA ASP A 238 -42.26 18.86 -26.71
C ASP A 238 -42.71 19.77 -27.89
N ARG A 239 -41.86 19.95 -28.92
CA ARG A 239 -42.19 20.68 -30.14
C ARG A 239 -43.31 19.98 -30.93
N THR A 240 -43.26 18.67 -31.00
CA THR A 240 -44.28 17.86 -31.69
C THR A 240 -45.61 17.93 -30.96
N GLU A 241 -45.59 17.96 -29.64
CA GLU A 241 -46.80 18.09 -28.83
C GLU A 241 -47.40 19.49 -28.89
N ALA A 242 -46.56 20.56 -28.89
CA ALA A 242 -47.00 21.94 -29.10
C ALA A 242 -47.65 22.13 -30.47
N ALA A 243 -47.14 21.47 -31.51
CA ALA A 243 -47.75 21.54 -32.86
C ALA A 243 -49.17 20.88 -32.96
N LYS A 244 -49.58 20.09 -31.95
CA LYS A 244 -50.93 19.50 -31.87
C LYS A 244 -52.02 20.55 -31.69
N TYR A 245 -51.72 21.73 -31.19
CA TYR A 245 -52.64 22.80 -30.90
C TYR A 245 -52.56 23.98 -31.92
N GLY A 246 -51.88 23.80 -33.05
CA GLY A 246 -51.78 24.78 -34.13
C GLY A 246 -53.04 24.88 -34.99
N ASN A 247 -53.19 26.02 -35.73
CA ASN A 247 -54.40 26.43 -36.50
C ASN A 247 -54.59 25.69 -37.84
N GLY A 248 -54.22 24.41 -37.99
CA GLY A 248 -54.41 23.69 -39.23
C GLY A 248 -55.19 22.37 -39.08
N PRO A 249 -55.74 21.74 -40.15
CA PRO A 249 -56.35 20.43 -40.11
C PRO A 249 -55.26 19.37 -39.87
N VAL A 250 -55.06 18.99 -38.64
CA VAL A 250 -53.99 18.07 -38.23
C VAL A 250 -54.61 16.86 -37.52
N ASP A 251 -54.19 15.66 -37.91
CA ASP A 251 -54.52 14.43 -37.18
C ASP A 251 -53.86 14.44 -35.79
N ARG A 252 -54.63 14.89 -34.79
CA ARG A 252 -54.19 15.03 -33.39
C ARG A 252 -53.82 13.69 -32.78
N GLY A 253 -54.43 12.56 -33.25
CA GLY A 253 -54.10 11.24 -32.78
C GLY A 253 -52.72 10.79 -33.23
N TYR A 254 -52.36 11.04 -34.47
CA TYR A 254 -51.03 10.69 -35.01
C TYR A 254 -49.93 11.47 -34.34
N ILE A 255 -50.11 12.80 -34.12
CA ILE A 255 -49.12 13.65 -33.45
C ILE A 255 -48.89 13.22 -31.99
N GLY A 256 -50.00 12.94 -31.27
CA GLY A 256 -49.91 12.46 -29.89
C GLY A 256 -49.18 11.08 -29.79
N HIS A 257 -49.44 10.16 -30.69
CA HIS A 257 -48.76 8.90 -30.78
C HIS A 257 -47.25 9.07 -31.07
N LYS A 258 -46.90 9.94 -31.98
CA LYS A 258 -45.52 10.26 -32.33
C LYS A 258 -44.76 10.91 -31.17
N ALA A 259 -45.36 11.84 -30.45
CA ALA A 259 -44.78 12.44 -29.25
C ALA A 259 -44.56 11.41 -28.12
N ALA A 260 -45.55 10.57 -27.86
CA ALA A 260 -45.43 9.50 -26.85
C ALA A 260 -44.33 8.47 -27.17
N LYS A 261 -44.19 8.13 -28.48
CA LYS A 261 -43.10 7.21 -28.92
C LYS A 261 -41.70 7.87 -28.68
N MET A 262 -41.59 9.16 -28.88
CA MET A 262 -40.32 9.89 -28.62
C MET A 262 -40.00 9.99 -27.13
N GLN A 263 -41.00 10.30 -26.28
CA GLN A 263 -40.82 10.29 -24.83
C GLN A 263 -40.39 8.91 -24.31
N ARG A 264 -40.98 7.82 -24.80
CA ARG A 264 -40.52 6.45 -24.45
C ARG A 264 -39.07 6.23 -24.86
N ARG A 265 -38.63 6.74 -26.02
CA ARG A 265 -37.25 6.67 -26.49
C ARG A 265 -36.30 7.49 -25.61
N SER A 266 -36.68 8.71 -25.18
CA SER A 266 -35.91 9.52 -24.24
C SER A 266 -35.71 8.79 -22.91
N LYS A 267 -36.80 8.27 -22.30
CA LYS A 267 -36.73 7.48 -21.06
C LYS A 267 -35.86 6.22 -21.19
N SER A 268 -35.92 5.53 -22.34
CA SER A 268 -35.05 4.37 -22.61
C SER A 268 -33.57 4.74 -22.68
N ILE A 269 -33.24 5.94 -23.20
CA ILE A 269 -31.88 6.46 -23.23
C ILE A 269 -31.41 6.86 -21.81
N GLU A 270 -32.30 7.45 -21.02
CA GLU A 270 -32.02 7.79 -19.60
C GLU A 270 -31.78 6.56 -18.74
N ASN A 271 -32.57 5.48 -18.91
CA ASN A 271 -32.42 4.22 -18.21
C ASN A 271 -31.12 3.46 -18.55
N ARG A 272 -30.53 3.70 -19.73
CA ARG A 272 -29.22 3.12 -20.10
C ARG A 272 -28.04 3.86 -19.43
N ARG A 273 -28.32 4.99 -18.79
CA ARG A 273 -27.35 5.82 -18.07
C ARG A 273 -27.23 5.39 -16.60
N ALA A 274 -28.29 4.87 -15.97
CA ALA A 274 -28.32 4.35 -14.63
C ALA A 274 -27.56 3.00 -14.56
#